data_9d68f1e1ad9b83230eb56b0cb0056822
#
_entry.id   9d68f1e1ad9b83230eb56b0cb0056822
#
_cell.length_a   1.000
_cell.length_b   1.000
_cell.length_c   1.000
_cell.angle_alpha   90.00
_cell.angle_beta   90.00
_cell.angle_gamma   90.00
#
_symmetry.space_group_name_H-M   'P 1'
#
loop_
_entity.id
_entity.type
_entity.pdbx_description
1 polymer ?
#
loop_
_entity_poly.entity_id
_entity_poly.type
_entity_poly.pdbx_seq_one_letter_code
_entity_poly.pdbx_strand_id
1 'polypeptide(L)'
;MFYDDGGYAFNTYSVFMTTNPLIKTVSYVLYASILAHALVSLLLAMKNYKARPEKYKVNNPGANTAWESRNMGILGTIILIFLVVHMQTFWYTYKFGAPPYAQYEISNTGEISKSAIPYSQVTPEIKHQEGVYKDLYAIVVEAFSQWWYVAFYVISMVALAYHLFHGFQSAF
;
A
#
# COMPACT_ATOMS: atom_id res chain seq x y z
N MET A 1 0.37 9.59 23.78
CA MET A 1 1.83 9.65 23.95
C MET A 1 2.37 8.53 23.07
N PHE A 2 2.97 8.86 21.92
CA PHE A 2 3.57 7.83 21.07
C PHE A 2 4.84 7.35 21.75
N TYR A 3 4.93 6.06 22.01
CA TYR A 3 6.10 5.44 22.61
C TYR A 3 7.21 5.45 21.55
N ASP A 4 8.32 6.11 21.83
CA ASP A 4 9.48 6.09 20.96
C ASP A 4 10.31 4.83 21.29
N ASP A 5 10.01 3.77 20.56
CA ASP A 5 10.70 2.47 20.66
C ASP A 5 11.66 2.25 19.47
N GLY A 6 11.99 3.32 18.71
CA GLY A 6 12.83 3.23 17.52
C GLY A 6 12.23 2.39 16.39
N GLY A 7 10.92 2.09 16.44
CA GLY A 7 10.22 1.25 15.47
C GLY A 7 10.19 -0.25 15.82
N TYR A 8 10.54 -0.62 17.06
CA TYR A 8 10.55 -2.03 17.50
C TYR A 8 9.17 -2.69 17.33
N ALA A 9 8.11 -2.09 17.88
CA ALA A 9 6.76 -2.62 17.76
C ALA A 9 6.31 -2.72 16.30
N PHE A 10 6.66 -1.75 15.47
CA PHE A 10 6.33 -1.76 14.04
C PHE A 10 7.02 -2.91 13.31
N ASN A 11 8.33 -3.11 13.53
CA ASN A 11 9.10 -4.14 12.85
C ASN A 11 8.74 -5.56 13.31
N THR A 12 8.49 -5.76 14.61
CA THR A 12 8.02 -7.05 15.14
C THR A 12 6.63 -7.41 14.64
N TYR A 13 5.71 -6.43 14.59
CA TYR A 13 4.39 -6.62 13.98
C TYR A 13 4.47 -6.94 12.48
N SER A 14 5.40 -6.32 11.75
CA SER A 14 5.64 -6.61 10.33
C SER A 14 6.09 -8.06 10.11
N VAL A 15 6.92 -8.61 11.01
CA VAL A 15 7.28 -10.04 10.97
C VAL A 15 6.05 -10.91 11.18
N PHE A 16 5.23 -10.62 12.20
CA PHE A 16 3.98 -11.34 12.43
C PHE A 16 3.07 -11.32 11.20
N MET A 17 2.83 -10.14 10.62
CA MET A 17 1.99 -9.97 9.44
C MET A 17 2.52 -10.74 8.20
N THR A 18 3.82 -10.86 8.06
CA THR A 18 4.43 -11.53 6.90
C THR A 18 4.66 -13.03 7.10
N THR A 19 4.62 -13.53 8.33
CA THR A 19 4.86 -14.96 8.64
C THR A 19 3.60 -15.73 8.95
N ASN A 20 2.56 -15.09 9.48
CA ASN A 20 1.31 -15.75 9.85
C ASN A 20 0.60 -16.37 8.62
N PRO A 21 0.28 -17.67 8.63
CA PRO A 21 -0.28 -18.35 7.46
C PRO A 21 -1.69 -17.88 7.09
N LEU A 22 -2.51 -17.51 8.08
CA LEU A 22 -3.86 -16.97 7.82
C LEU A 22 -3.76 -15.63 7.08
N ILE A 23 -2.90 -14.72 7.56
CA ILE A 23 -2.70 -13.41 6.95
C ILE A 23 -2.13 -13.55 5.53
N LYS A 24 -1.20 -14.49 5.31
CA LYS A 24 -0.68 -14.81 3.97
C LYS A 24 -1.79 -15.25 3.02
N THR A 25 -2.67 -16.14 3.46
CA THR A 25 -3.79 -16.62 2.66
C THR A 25 -4.73 -15.47 2.27
N VAL A 26 -5.13 -14.65 3.26
CA VAL A 26 -5.97 -13.46 3.01
C VAL A 26 -5.28 -12.49 2.05
N SER A 27 -3.97 -12.28 2.19
CA SER A 27 -3.21 -11.41 1.29
C SER A 27 -3.22 -11.89 -0.16
N TYR A 28 -3.05 -13.20 -0.40
CA TYR A 28 -3.10 -13.74 -1.77
C TYR A 28 -4.51 -13.62 -2.38
N VAL A 29 -5.56 -13.88 -1.61
CA VAL A 29 -6.95 -13.67 -2.06
C VAL A 29 -7.19 -12.20 -2.38
N LEU A 30 -6.71 -11.28 -1.54
CA LEU A 30 -6.82 -9.85 -1.76
C LEU A 30 -6.10 -9.42 -3.04
N TYR A 31 -4.85 -9.87 -3.28
CA TYR A 31 -4.11 -9.54 -4.49
C TYR A 31 -4.81 -10.06 -5.74
N ALA A 32 -5.32 -11.31 -5.70
CA ALA A 32 -6.06 -11.88 -6.82
C ALA A 32 -7.36 -11.11 -7.09
N SER A 33 -8.09 -10.70 -6.05
CA SER A 33 -9.35 -9.95 -6.20
C SER A 33 -9.12 -8.54 -6.75
N ILE A 34 -8.08 -7.83 -6.30
CA ILE A 34 -7.71 -6.51 -6.84
C ILE A 34 -7.33 -6.62 -8.32
N LEU A 35 -6.51 -7.61 -8.67
CA LEU A 35 -6.10 -7.83 -10.06
C LEU A 35 -7.30 -8.17 -10.95
N ALA A 36 -8.17 -9.07 -10.51
CA ALA A 36 -9.39 -9.42 -11.21
C ALA A 36 -10.31 -8.20 -11.39
N HIS A 37 -10.49 -7.40 -10.32
CA HIS A 37 -11.27 -6.16 -10.38
C HIS A 37 -10.71 -5.18 -11.42
N ALA A 38 -9.41 -4.94 -11.43
CA ALA A 38 -8.77 -4.04 -12.38
C ALA A 38 -8.92 -4.53 -13.84
N LEU A 39 -8.70 -5.83 -14.09
CA LEU A 39 -8.84 -6.44 -15.41
C LEU A 39 -10.28 -6.38 -15.92
N VAL A 40 -11.26 -6.77 -15.11
CA VAL A 40 -12.68 -6.74 -15.47
C VAL A 40 -13.10 -5.29 -15.75
N SER A 41 -12.71 -4.35 -14.91
CA SER A 41 -13.01 -2.92 -15.12
C SER A 41 -12.45 -2.38 -16.42
N LEU A 42 -11.21 -2.75 -16.77
CA LEU A 42 -10.58 -2.38 -18.04
C LEU A 42 -11.33 -2.98 -19.24
N LEU A 43 -11.66 -4.27 -19.20
CA LEU A 43 -12.39 -4.96 -20.25
C LEU A 43 -13.78 -4.34 -20.47
N LEU A 44 -14.50 -4.01 -19.38
CA LEU A 44 -15.79 -3.34 -19.47
C LEU A 44 -15.68 -1.92 -20.04
N ALA A 45 -14.66 -1.16 -19.62
CA ALA A 45 -14.40 0.17 -20.18
C ALA A 45 -14.15 0.12 -21.69
N MET A 46 -13.32 -0.82 -22.14
CA MET A 46 -13.05 -1.04 -23.56
C MET A 46 -14.31 -1.45 -24.35
N LYS A 47 -15.11 -2.36 -23.78
CA LYS A 47 -16.39 -2.79 -24.38
C LYS A 47 -17.37 -1.64 -24.50
N ASN A 48 -17.52 -0.85 -23.44
CA ASN A 48 -18.41 0.30 -23.40
C ASN A 48 -18.00 1.39 -24.42
N TYR A 49 -16.67 1.63 -24.54
CA TYR A 49 -16.16 2.56 -25.53
C TYR A 49 -16.49 2.12 -26.97
N LYS A 50 -16.31 0.82 -27.29
CA LYS A 50 -16.63 0.26 -28.61
C LYS A 50 -18.14 0.23 -28.89
N ALA A 51 -18.98 0.04 -27.88
CA ALA A 51 -20.43 -0.02 -28.04
C ALA A 51 -21.07 1.35 -28.37
N ARG A 52 -20.33 2.44 -28.17
CA ARG A 52 -20.83 3.80 -28.39
C ARG A 52 -19.86 4.63 -29.23
N PRO A 53 -19.81 4.41 -30.58
CA PRO A 53 -18.89 5.13 -31.44
C PRO A 53 -19.23 6.62 -31.58
N GLU A 54 -20.51 7.00 -31.44
CA GLU A 54 -20.97 8.39 -31.49
C GLU A 54 -21.33 8.91 -30.10
N LYS A 55 -20.84 10.12 -29.79
CA LYS A 55 -21.19 10.81 -28.54
C LYS A 55 -22.59 11.43 -28.62
N TYR A 56 -23.21 11.66 -27.46
CA TYR A 56 -24.50 12.37 -27.42
C TYR A 56 -24.37 13.79 -27.98
N LYS A 57 -25.34 14.21 -28.81
CA LYS A 57 -25.42 15.59 -29.33
C LYS A 57 -25.69 16.60 -28.21
N VAL A 58 -26.47 16.20 -27.19
CA VAL A 58 -26.73 17.00 -25.99
C VAL A 58 -26.18 16.22 -24.80
N ASN A 59 -25.25 16.83 -24.08
CA ASN A 59 -24.60 16.20 -22.94
C ASN A 59 -24.84 17.04 -21.69
N ASN A 60 -25.71 16.56 -20.80
CA ASN A 60 -25.93 17.13 -19.47
C ASN A 60 -25.73 16.04 -18.40
N PRO A 61 -24.52 15.58 -18.18
CA PRO A 61 -24.23 14.44 -17.30
C PRO A 61 -24.57 14.76 -15.83
N GLY A 62 -24.47 16.04 -15.42
CA GLY A 62 -24.78 16.47 -14.05
C GLY A 62 -26.23 16.30 -13.63
N ALA A 63 -27.14 16.20 -14.59
CA ALA A 63 -28.58 16.02 -14.31
C ALA A 63 -28.92 14.57 -13.90
N ASN A 64 -28.11 13.58 -14.30
CA ASN A 64 -28.50 12.17 -14.18
C ASN A 64 -27.49 11.30 -13.44
N THR A 65 -26.27 11.78 -13.20
CA THR A 65 -25.18 10.96 -12.60
C THR A 65 -24.34 11.78 -11.63
N ALA A 66 -23.93 11.15 -10.53
CA ALA A 66 -22.99 11.72 -9.58
C ALA A 66 -21.59 11.89 -10.21
N TRP A 67 -20.79 12.82 -9.68
CA TRP A 67 -19.47 13.13 -10.19
C TRP A 67 -18.52 11.92 -10.10
N GLU A 68 -18.52 11.24 -8.98
CA GLU A 68 -17.69 10.04 -8.72
C GLU A 68 -18.02 8.93 -9.71
N SER A 69 -19.30 8.70 -10.02
CA SER A 69 -19.73 7.71 -11.02
C SER A 69 -19.12 7.97 -12.39
N ARG A 70 -19.10 9.23 -12.81
CA ARG A 70 -18.55 9.63 -14.12
C ARG A 70 -17.01 9.50 -14.18
N ASN A 71 -16.35 9.62 -13.03
CA ASN A 71 -14.89 9.66 -12.92
C ASN A 71 -14.29 8.38 -12.35
N MET A 72 -15.08 7.29 -12.23
CA MET A 72 -14.61 6.01 -11.68
C MET A 72 -13.36 5.47 -12.38
N GLY A 73 -13.26 5.61 -13.71
CA GLY A 73 -12.08 5.20 -14.45
C GLY A 73 -10.82 5.99 -14.07
N ILE A 74 -10.95 7.30 -13.87
CA ILE A 74 -9.84 8.17 -13.43
C ILE A 74 -9.45 7.84 -11.99
N LEU A 75 -10.43 7.76 -11.08
CA LEU A 75 -10.21 7.40 -9.68
C LEU A 75 -9.53 6.03 -9.57
N GLY A 76 -10.05 5.02 -10.28
CA GLY A 76 -9.45 3.69 -10.31
C GLY A 76 -8.03 3.66 -10.88
N THR A 77 -7.72 4.50 -11.88
CA THR A 77 -6.37 4.60 -12.43
C THR A 77 -5.40 5.22 -11.43
N ILE A 78 -5.80 6.28 -10.71
CA ILE A 78 -4.99 6.89 -9.64
C ILE A 78 -4.69 5.86 -8.56
N ILE A 79 -5.70 5.09 -8.14
CA ILE A 79 -5.54 4.05 -7.12
C ILE A 79 -4.63 2.93 -7.62
N LEU A 80 -4.73 2.54 -8.88
CA LEU A 80 -3.86 1.50 -9.45
C LEU A 80 -2.39 1.94 -9.45
N ILE A 81 -2.11 3.18 -9.87
CA ILE A 81 -0.77 3.76 -9.81
C ILE A 81 -0.26 3.80 -8.36
N PHE A 82 -1.12 4.24 -7.43
CA PHE A 82 -0.81 4.24 -6.01
C PHE A 82 -0.45 2.84 -5.49
N LEU A 83 -1.24 1.82 -5.83
CA LEU A 83 -0.97 0.44 -5.41
C LEU A 83 0.37 -0.07 -5.95
N VAL A 84 0.70 0.23 -7.22
CA VAL A 84 1.99 -0.17 -7.80
C VAL A 84 3.15 0.48 -7.05
N VAL A 85 3.09 1.80 -6.80
CA VAL A 85 4.13 2.54 -6.07
C VAL A 85 4.23 2.05 -4.63
N HIS A 86 3.08 1.89 -3.93
CA HIS A 86 3.02 1.39 -2.56
C HIS A 86 3.63 -0.02 -2.43
N MET A 87 3.24 -0.93 -3.31
CA MET A 87 3.77 -2.30 -3.31
C MET A 87 5.26 -2.33 -3.63
N GLN A 88 5.72 -1.51 -4.56
CA GLN A 88 7.14 -1.44 -4.92
C GLN A 88 7.97 -0.86 -3.79
N THR A 89 7.55 0.24 -3.17
CA THR A 89 8.30 0.91 -2.11
C THR A 89 8.43 0.04 -0.86
N PHE A 90 7.34 -0.60 -0.43
CA PHE A 90 7.32 -1.33 0.86
C PHE A 90 7.40 -2.84 0.68
N TRP A 91 6.43 -3.45 0.00
CA TRP A 91 6.32 -4.90 -0.07
C TRP A 91 7.45 -5.54 -0.88
N TYR A 92 7.75 -5.01 -2.06
CA TYR A 92 8.82 -5.54 -2.91
C TYR A 92 10.19 -5.34 -2.26
N THR A 93 10.46 -4.13 -1.76
CA THR A 93 11.70 -3.82 -1.05
C THR A 93 11.90 -4.73 0.17
N TYR A 94 10.85 -4.94 0.97
CA TYR A 94 10.91 -5.82 2.13
C TYR A 94 11.14 -7.29 1.78
N LYS A 95 10.50 -7.80 0.71
CA LYS A 95 10.57 -9.23 0.36
C LYS A 95 11.74 -9.59 -0.54
N PHE A 96 12.03 -8.78 -1.53
CA PHE A 96 12.96 -9.09 -2.61
C PHE A 96 14.09 -8.08 -2.77
N GLY A 97 13.95 -6.90 -2.15
CA GLY A 97 14.96 -5.86 -2.19
C GLY A 97 16.05 -6.05 -1.15
N ALA A 98 16.77 -4.97 -0.89
CA ALA A 98 17.87 -4.86 0.06
C ALA A 98 17.50 -3.95 1.24
N PRO A 99 16.52 -4.33 2.07
CA PRO A 99 16.09 -3.47 3.19
C PRO A 99 17.20 -3.36 4.23
N PRO A 100 17.32 -2.23 4.94
CA PRO A 100 18.18 -2.16 6.12
C PRO A 100 17.66 -3.13 7.19
N TYR A 101 18.52 -3.45 8.15
CA TYR A 101 18.15 -4.21 9.33
C TYR A 101 18.37 -3.34 10.57
N ALA A 102 17.68 -3.68 11.63
CA ALA A 102 17.87 -3.09 12.96
C ALA A 102 18.03 -4.18 13.99
N GLN A 103 18.97 -4.01 14.88
CA GLN A 103 19.10 -4.79 16.09
C GLN A 103 18.51 -3.99 17.26
N TYR A 104 17.69 -4.65 18.06
CA TYR A 104 17.05 -4.08 19.24
C TYR A 104 17.53 -4.83 20.48
N GLU A 105 17.95 -4.07 21.46
CA GLU A 105 18.32 -4.56 22.79
C GLU A 105 17.36 -3.98 23.83
N ILE A 106 16.77 -4.84 24.64
CA ILE A 106 15.85 -4.45 25.69
C ILE A 106 16.60 -4.54 27.03
N SER A 107 16.82 -3.38 27.64
CA SER A 107 17.46 -3.31 28.96
C SER A 107 16.56 -3.93 30.04
N ASN A 108 17.15 -4.33 31.16
CA ASN A 108 16.43 -4.77 32.37
C ASN A 108 15.46 -3.70 32.89
N THR A 109 15.65 -2.44 32.53
CA THR A 109 14.76 -1.32 32.88
C THR A 109 13.60 -1.17 31.88
N GLY A 110 13.53 -1.99 30.81
CA GLY A 110 12.51 -1.89 29.77
C GLY A 110 12.83 -0.84 28.69
N GLU A 111 14.00 -0.21 28.71
CA GLU A 111 14.42 0.72 27.69
C GLU A 111 14.86 -0.05 26.44
N ILE A 112 14.39 0.40 25.28
CA ILE A 112 14.72 -0.22 23.99
C ILE A 112 15.74 0.64 23.26
N SER A 113 16.92 0.06 22.98
CA SER A 113 17.94 0.66 22.16
C SER A 113 17.94 0.06 20.76
N LYS A 114 18.18 0.87 19.75
CA LYS A 114 18.22 0.48 18.33
C LYS A 114 19.60 0.72 17.74
N SER A 115 20.15 -0.29 17.09
CA SER A 115 21.35 -0.20 16.25
C SER A 115 21.00 -0.52 14.81
N ALA A 116 21.23 0.43 13.89
CA ALA A 116 20.96 0.24 12.46
C ALA A 116 22.08 -0.62 11.82
N ILE A 117 21.68 -1.58 11.01
CA ILE A 117 22.60 -2.46 10.25
C ILE A 117 22.32 -2.24 8.76
N PRO A 118 23.24 -1.58 8.01
CA PRO A 118 23.11 -1.43 6.56
C PRO A 118 23.08 -2.81 5.88
N TYR A 119 22.29 -2.95 4.82
CA TYR A 119 22.14 -4.23 4.12
C TYR A 119 23.49 -4.83 3.67
N SER A 120 24.45 -3.99 3.31
CA SER A 120 25.79 -4.39 2.90
C SER A 120 26.61 -5.14 3.99
N GLN A 121 26.21 -4.99 5.26
CA GLN A 121 26.85 -5.62 6.42
C GLN A 121 26.07 -6.84 6.91
N VAL A 122 24.93 -7.15 6.32
CA VAL A 122 24.05 -8.23 6.76
C VAL A 122 24.54 -9.57 6.22
N THR A 123 25.06 -10.40 7.12
CA THR A 123 25.43 -11.79 6.83
C THR A 123 24.28 -12.75 7.13
N PRO A 124 24.33 -14.03 6.65
CA PRO A 124 23.33 -15.03 7.02
C PRO A 124 23.19 -15.22 8.53
N GLU A 125 24.31 -15.14 9.27
CA GLU A 125 24.35 -15.28 10.73
C GLU A 125 23.62 -14.14 11.41
N ILE A 126 23.83 -12.88 10.96
CA ILE A 126 23.16 -11.69 11.50
C ILE A 126 21.64 -11.76 11.30
N LYS A 127 21.17 -12.28 10.16
CA LYS A 127 19.72 -12.42 9.87
C LYS A 127 18.98 -13.30 10.87
N HIS A 128 19.68 -14.21 11.53
CA HIS A 128 19.11 -15.18 12.46
C HIS A 128 19.41 -14.86 13.92
N GLN A 129 20.08 -13.73 14.20
CA GLN A 129 20.31 -13.28 15.57
C GLN A 129 18.99 -12.81 16.22
N GLU A 130 18.86 -13.10 17.50
CA GLU A 130 17.75 -12.61 18.31
C GLU A 130 17.77 -11.08 18.39
N GLY A 131 16.60 -10.46 18.31
CA GLY A 131 16.47 -9.00 18.31
C GLY A 131 16.80 -8.31 16.98
N VAL A 132 17.18 -9.07 15.92
CA VAL A 132 17.46 -8.49 14.60
C VAL A 132 16.26 -8.64 13.67
N TYR A 133 15.83 -7.53 13.10
CA TYR A 133 14.66 -7.45 12.20
C TYR A 133 15.00 -6.67 10.93
N LYS A 134 14.30 -6.96 9.84
CA LYS A 134 14.25 -6.05 8.69
C LYS A 134 13.60 -4.74 9.13
N ASP A 135 14.27 -3.62 8.89
CA ASP A 135 13.82 -2.30 9.35
C ASP A 135 12.85 -1.64 8.37
N LEU A 136 11.64 -2.17 8.33
CA LEU A 136 10.57 -1.58 7.52
C LEU A 136 10.17 -0.19 8.04
N TYR A 137 10.30 0.06 9.34
CA TYR A 137 10.03 1.36 9.94
C TYR A 137 10.93 2.46 9.34
N ALA A 138 12.23 2.18 9.18
CA ALA A 138 13.15 3.13 8.55
C ALA A 138 12.75 3.43 7.10
N ILE A 139 12.33 2.43 6.32
CA ILE A 139 11.86 2.63 4.94
C ILE A 139 10.61 3.54 4.91
N VAL A 140 9.68 3.34 5.85
CA VAL A 140 8.48 4.17 5.95
C VAL A 140 8.84 5.60 6.31
N VAL A 141 9.69 5.80 7.33
CA VAL A 141 10.15 7.14 7.75
C VAL A 141 10.85 7.86 6.61
N GLU A 142 11.76 7.20 5.89
CA GLU A 142 12.46 7.76 4.74
C GLU A 142 11.49 8.17 3.62
N ALA A 143 10.56 7.30 3.25
CA ALA A 143 9.58 7.58 2.21
C ALA A 143 8.71 8.80 2.57
N PHE A 144 8.18 8.83 3.80
CA PHE A 144 7.32 9.93 4.27
C PHE A 144 8.07 11.19 4.71
N SER A 145 9.39 11.19 4.73
CA SER A 145 10.19 12.42 4.87
C SER A 145 10.16 13.27 3.59
N GLN A 146 9.77 12.68 2.45
CA GLN A 146 9.66 13.37 1.16
C GLN A 146 8.28 14.00 1.01
N TRP A 147 8.20 15.33 0.96
CA TRP A 147 6.92 16.06 0.88
C TRP A 147 6.05 15.66 -0.33
N TRP A 148 6.67 15.39 -1.48
CA TRP A 148 5.94 14.98 -2.70
C TRP A 148 5.32 13.60 -2.53
N TYR A 149 5.97 12.70 -1.78
CA TYR A 149 5.45 11.37 -1.48
C TYR A 149 4.23 11.45 -0.56
N VAL A 150 4.30 12.31 0.46
CA VAL A 150 3.16 12.62 1.34
C VAL A 150 1.98 13.17 0.52
N ALA A 151 2.24 14.15 -0.37
CA ALA A 151 1.20 14.74 -1.22
C ALA A 151 0.57 13.67 -2.14
N PHE A 152 1.39 12.80 -2.74
CA PHE A 152 0.92 11.68 -3.55
C PHE A 152 0.00 10.73 -2.75
N TYR A 153 0.38 10.40 -1.51
CA TYR A 153 -0.47 9.57 -0.63
C TYR A 153 -1.79 10.25 -0.29
N VAL A 154 -1.77 11.51 0.08
CA VAL A 154 -3.00 12.27 0.40
C VAL A 154 -3.96 12.29 -0.79
N ILE A 155 -3.48 12.62 -1.98
CA ILE A 155 -4.29 12.62 -3.21
C ILE A 155 -4.86 11.23 -3.48
N SER A 156 -4.05 10.19 -3.33
CA SER A 156 -4.47 8.80 -3.54
C SER A 156 -5.53 8.35 -2.53
N MET A 157 -5.44 8.78 -1.26
CA MET A 157 -6.44 8.47 -0.24
C MET A 157 -7.77 9.19 -0.51
N VAL A 158 -7.73 10.44 -1.01
CA VAL A 158 -8.94 11.15 -1.44
C VAL A 158 -9.59 10.43 -2.63
N ALA A 159 -8.80 10.01 -3.63
CA ALA A 159 -9.31 9.24 -4.76
C ALA A 159 -9.92 7.90 -4.32
N LEU A 160 -9.26 7.21 -3.39
CA LEU A 160 -9.76 5.96 -2.79
C LEU A 160 -11.09 6.18 -2.04
N ALA A 161 -11.21 7.25 -1.28
CA ALA A 161 -12.44 7.57 -0.55
C ALA A 161 -13.63 7.73 -1.50
N TYR A 162 -13.51 8.51 -2.58
CA TYR A 162 -14.55 8.66 -3.60
C TYR A 162 -14.85 7.35 -4.34
N HIS A 163 -13.82 6.57 -4.66
CA HIS A 163 -13.98 5.28 -5.33
C HIS A 163 -14.77 4.29 -4.46
N LEU A 164 -14.41 4.17 -3.19
CA LEU A 164 -15.09 3.29 -2.24
C LEU A 164 -16.52 3.79 -1.94
N PHE A 165 -16.71 5.10 -1.80
CA PHE A 165 -18.02 5.68 -1.56
C PHE A 165 -19.01 5.32 -2.68
N HIS A 166 -18.60 5.52 -3.94
CA HIS A 166 -19.43 5.12 -5.08
C HIS A 166 -19.62 3.61 -5.14
N GLY A 167 -18.57 2.83 -4.94
CA GLY A 167 -18.66 1.36 -4.92
C GLY A 167 -19.64 0.85 -3.85
N PHE A 168 -19.63 1.45 -2.67
CA PHE A 168 -20.55 1.12 -1.59
C PHE A 168 -21.99 1.49 -1.94
N GLN A 169 -22.22 2.70 -2.45
CA GLN A 169 -23.58 3.14 -2.89
C GLN A 169 -24.16 2.25 -3.99
N SER A 170 -23.34 1.74 -4.89
CA SER A 170 -23.81 0.89 -5.99
C SER A 170 -24.04 -0.57 -5.60
N ALA A 171 -23.66 -0.97 -4.39
CA ALA A 171 -23.87 -2.32 -3.85
C ALA A 171 -25.24 -2.48 -3.17
N PHE A 172 -25.93 -1.37 -2.84
CA PHE A 172 -27.24 -1.29 -2.21
C PHE A 172 -28.22 -0.46 -3.05
#